data_f04494882b1722e15046a96a89a3b011
#
_entry.id   f04494882b1722e15046a96a89a3b011
#
_cell.length_a   1.000
_cell.length_b   1.000
_cell.length_c   1.000
_cell.angle_alpha   90.00
_cell.angle_beta   90.00
_cell.angle_gamma   90.00
#
_symmetry.space_group_name_H-M   'P 1'
#
loop_
_entity.id
_entity.type
_entity.pdbx_description
1 polymer ?
#
loop_
_entity_poly.entity_id
_entity_poly.type
_entity_poly.pdbx_seq_one_letter_code
_entity_poly.pdbx_strand_id
1 'polypeptide(L)'
;MKISILLPFKENFSPSYAGAVSLNINDILKYSKFKKNITVYGYTKFKKRFKNKYVNIETEKRLFQSQNKDYVNKFINIEKKENSNIIELHNRPIYLKYLVSKLENKNYILYFHNDPLTMSGSKSISERSFLLNNCYRIVFNSNWSK
;
A
#
# COMPACT_ATOMS: atom_id res chain seq x y z
N MET A 1 14.94 10.40 -5.58
CA MET A 1 14.18 9.16 -5.29
C MET A 1 12.83 9.54 -4.71
N LYS A 2 11.72 9.09 -5.30
CA LYS A 2 10.34 9.25 -4.80
C LYS A 2 9.82 7.91 -4.29
N ILE A 3 9.04 7.92 -3.23
CA ILE A 3 8.45 6.73 -2.60
C ILE A 3 6.95 6.95 -2.45
N SER A 4 6.15 6.02 -2.95
CA SER A 4 4.69 5.97 -2.76
C SER A 4 4.34 4.85 -1.79
N ILE A 5 3.64 5.17 -0.70
CA ILE A 5 3.09 4.18 0.23
C ILE A 5 1.60 4.04 -0.05
N LEU A 6 1.17 2.87 -0.52
CA LEU A 6 -0.24 2.57 -0.72
C LEU A 6 -0.82 1.81 0.48
N LEU A 7 -1.69 2.49 1.21
CA LEU A 7 -2.42 1.90 2.34
C LEU A 7 -3.45 0.86 1.89
N PRO A 8 -3.84 -0.08 2.75
CA PRO A 8 -5.03 -0.89 2.54
C PRO A 8 -6.26 -0.01 2.32
N PHE A 9 -7.15 -0.41 1.43
CA PHE A 9 -8.43 0.29 1.25
C PHE A 9 -9.21 0.36 2.57
N LYS A 10 -9.74 1.52 2.91
CA LYS A 10 -10.40 1.86 4.19
C LYS A 10 -9.48 1.90 5.42
N GLU A 11 -8.17 1.87 5.24
CA GLU A 11 -7.25 2.18 6.31
C GLU A 11 -7.21 3.69 6.53
N ASN A 12 -7.64 4.15 7.72
CA ASN A 12 -7.75 5.57 8.00
C ASN A 12 -6.41 6.18 8.41
N PHE A 13 -5.87 7.07 7.59
CA PHE A 13 -4.67 7.86 7.92
C PHE A 13 -5.08 9.12 8.71
N SER A 14 -5.63 8.91 9.90
CA SER A 14 -6.22 9.94 10.75
C SER A 14 -5.91 9.68 12.22
N PRO A 15 -5.55 10.70 13.01
CA PRO A 15 -5.27 10.50 14.43
C PRO A 15 -6.48 10.05 15.26
N SER A 16 -7.70 10.28 14.77
CA SER A 16 -8.93 9.94 15.50
C SER A 16 -9.33 8.47 15.40
N TYR A 17 -9.03 7.82 14.26
CA TYR A 17 -9.48 6.45 13.96
C TYR A 17 -8.45 5.71 13.09
N ALA A 18 -7.19 5.84 13.43
CA ALA A 18 -6.13 5.15 12.70
C ALA A 18 -6.22 3.64 12.91
N GLY A 19 -6.04 2.87 11.84
CA GLY A 19 -5.69 1.46 11.96
C GLY A 19 -4.22 1.27 12.32
N ALA A 20 -3.84 0.04 12.67
CA ALA A 20 -2.48 -0.30 13.10
C ALA A 20 -1.42 0.03 12.02
N VAL A 21 -1.74 -0.18 10.75
CA VAL A 21 -0.85 0.13 9.63
C VAL A 21 -0.59 1.63 9.54
N SER A 22 -1.65 2.44 9.64
CA SER A 22 -1.54 3.91 9.59
C SER A 22 -0.75 4.49 10.76
N LEU A 23 -0.91 3.94 11.97
CA LEU A 23 -0.11 4.33 13.14
C LEU A 23 1.36 4.00 12.92
N ASN A 24 1.66 2.79 12.50
CA ASN A 24 3.03 2.34 12.22
C ASN A 24 3.72 3.23 11.18
N ILE A 25 3.05 3.50 10.04
CA ILE A 25 3.59 4.37 9.00
C ILE A 25 3.80 5.79 9.53
N ASN A 26 2.83 6.35 10.26
CA ASN A 26 2.98 7.69 10.83
C ASN A 26 4.19 7.77 11.76
N ASP A 27 4.42 6.73 12.58
CA ASP A 27 5.55 6.71 13.51
C ASP A 27 6.89 6.54 12.78
N ILE A 28 6.97 5.67 11.78
CA ILE A 28 8.16 5.56 10.92
C ILE A 28 8.47 6.89 10.24
N LEU A 29 7.46 7.58 9.72
CA LEU A 29 7.64 8.86 9.02
C LEU A 29 8.11 9.99 9.94
N LYS A 30 7.86 9.94 11.24
CA LYS A 30 8.41 10.93 12.19
C LYS A 30 9.93 10.97 12.19
N TYR A 31 10.56 9.79 12.06
CA TYR A 31 12.01 9.60 12.19
C TYR A 31 12.72 9.35 10.86
N SER A 32 11.96 9.12 9.78
CA SER A 32 12.56 8.82 8.47
C SER A 32 13.28 10.03 7.88
N LYS A 33 14.54 9.86 7.54
CA LYS A 33 15.32 10.83 6.74
C LYS A 33 14.76 11.03 5.33
N PHE A 34 13.97 10.09 4.82
CA PHE A 34 13.32 10.16 3.51
C PHE A 34 11.93 10.80 3.53
N LYS A 35 11.46 11.30 4.67
CA LYS A 35 10.11 11.84 4.85
C LYS A 35 9.65 12.80 3.75
N LYS A 36 10.53 13.67 3.27
CA LYS A 36 10.24 14.65 2.20
C LYS A 36 9.98 14.00 0.84
N ASN A 37 10.45 12.78 0.64
CA ASN A 37 10.34 12.01 -0.61
C ASN A 37 9.17 11.04 -0.60
N ILE A 38 8.49 10.88 0.54
CA ILE A 38 7.42 9.91 0.75
C ILE A 38 6.07 10.59 0.61
N THR A 39 5.18 9.99 -0.18
CA THR A 39 3.76 10.33 -0.25
C THR A 39 2.94 9.11 0.15
N VAL A 40 2.03 9.29 1.10
CA VAL A 40 1.10 8.25 1.55
C VAL A 40 -0.20 8.38 0.77
N TYR A 41 -0.68 7.29 0.19
CA TYR A 41 -1.93 7.18 -0.54
C TYR A 41 -2.89 6.29 0.21
N GLY A 42 -4.11 6.75 0.39
CA GLY A 42 -5.10 6.00 1.14
C GLY A 42 -6.52 6.48 0.87
N TYR A 43 -7.49 5.86 1.54
CA TYR A 43 -8.87 6.29 1.56
C TYR A 43 -9.32 6.53 2.99
N THR A 44 -9.76 7.74 3.29
CA THR A 44 -10.40 8.05 4.57
C THR A 44 -11.51 9.10 4.37
N LYS A 45 -12.56 8.97 5.15
CA LYS A 45 -13.65 9.96 5.24
C LYS A 45 -13.35 11.07 6.26
N PHE A 46 -12.35 10.89 7.11
CA PHE A 46 -12.02 11.87 8.15
C PHE A 46 -11.27 13.05 7.57
N LYS A 47 -11.70 14.27 7.93
CA LYS A 47 -11.05 15.51 7.51
C LYS A 47 -9.69 15.70 8.19
N LYS A 48 -9.58 15.35 9.49
CA LYS A 48 -8.34 15.44 10.26
C LYS A 48 -7.43 14.28 9.89
N ARG A 49 -6.22 14.56 9.44
CA ARG A 49 -5.22 13.59 8.97
C ARG A 49 -3.89 13.79 9.69
N PHE A 50 -3.01 12.77 9.66
CA PHE A 50 -1.64 12.93 10.14
C PHE A 50 -0.87 13.98 9.33
N LYS A 51 0.12 14.63 9.97
CA LYS A 51 0.94 15.72 9.38
C LYS A 51 2.01 15.20 8.41
N ASN A 52 1.63 14.37 7.44
CA ASN A 52 2.52 13.84 6.42
C ASN A 52 1.91 14.12 5.04
N LYS A 53 2.74 14.10 3.99
CA LYS A 53 2.22 14.23 2.63
C LYS A 53 1.28 13.07 2.35
N TYR A 54 -0.01 13.37 2.23
CA TYR A 54 -1.07 12.38 2.07
C TYR A 54 -2.01 12.76 0.93
N VAL A 55 -2.35 11.79 0.10
CA VAL A 55 -3.31 11.91 -0.98
C VAL A 55 -4.50 10.97 -0.73
N ASN A 56 -5.69 11.53 -0.65
CA ASN A 56 -6.92 10.73 -0.51
C ASN A 56 -7.37 10.22 -1.87
N ILE A 57 -7.54 8.91 -1.98
CA ILE A 57 -8.06 8.26 -3.20
C ILE A 57 -9.54 8.01 -2.98
N GLU A 58 -10.37 8.88 -3.52
CA GLU A 58 -11.82 8.71 -3.44
C GLU A 58 -12.30 7.61 -4.38
N THR A 59 -13.17 6.74 -3.87
CA THR A 59 -13.75 5.63 -4.64
C THR A 59 -15.25 5.82 -4.76
N GLU A 60 -15.80 5.47 -5.93
CA GLU A 60 -17.24 5.46 -6.17
C GLU A 60 -17.80 4.06 -5.91
N LYS A 61 -19.00 4.00 -5.31
CA LYS A 61 -19.74 2.74 -5.25
C LYS A 61 -20.37 2.50 -6.63
N ARG A 62 -19.88 1.51 -7.36
CA ARG A 62 -20.47 1.04 -8.60
C ARG A 62 -21.11 -0.34 -8.37
N LEU A 63 -22.28 -0.58 -8.98
CA LEU A 63 -23.10 -1.78 -8.76
C LEU A 63 -22.40 -3.11 -9.05
N PHE A 64 -21.41 -3.15 -9.95
CA PHE A 64 -20.75 -4.38 -10.39
C PHE A 64 -19.22 -4.34 -10.29
N GLN A 65 -18.64 -3.38 -9.61
CA GLN A 65 -17.19 -3.25 -9.51
C GLN A 65 -16.71 -3.29 -8.06
N SER A 66 -15.70 -4.12 -7.80
CA SER A 66 -15.03 -4.14 -6.50
C SER A 66 -14.40 -2.78 -6.19
N GLN A 67 -14.78 -2.17 -5.04
CA GLN A 67 -14.19 -0.92 -4.58
C GLN A 67 -12.66 -1.00 -4.39
N ASN A 68 -12.15 -2.18 -3.99
CA ASN A 68 -10.70 -2.41 -3.91
C ASN A 68 -10.03 -2.27 -5.28
N LYS A 69 -10.65 -2.81 -6.33
CA LYS A 69 -10.11 -2.73 -7.69
C LYS A 69 -10.15 -1.29 -8.22
N ASP A 70 -11.26 -0.56 -7.96
CA ASP A 70 -11.37 0.86 -8.31
C ASP A 70 -10.29 1.69 -7.59
N TYR A 71 -10.11 1.47 -6.29
CA TYR A 71 -9.09 2.11 -5.48
C TYR A 71 -7.68 1.93 -6.05
N VAL A 72 -7.30 0.69 -6.37
CA VAL A 72 -5.98 0.40 -6.93
C VAL A 72 -5.83 0.99 -8.34
N ASN A 73 -6.87 0.95 -9.17
CA ASN A 73 -6.82 1.55 -10.50
C ASN A 73 -6.64 3.08 -10.45
N LYS A 74 -7.31 3.75 -9.52
CA LYS A 74 -7.12 5.20 -9.30
C LYS A 74 -5.71 5.52 -8.82
N PHE A 75 -5.15 4.70 -7.92
CA PHE A 75 -3.74 4.82 -7.54
C PHE A 75 -2.80 4.65 -8.73
N ILE A 76 -3.03 3.65 -9.59
CA ILE A 76 -2.23 3.43 -10.80
C ILE A 76 -2.23 4.67 -11.70
N ASN A 77 -3.40 5.30 -11.90
CA ASN A 77 -3.51 6.50 -12.72
C ASN A 77 -2.74 7.70 -12.12
N ILE A 78 -2.72 7.82 -10.79
CA ILE A 78 -1.91 8.82 -10.08
C ILE A 78 -0.43 8.49 -10.27
N GLU A 79 -0.04 7.24 -10.03
CA GLU A 79 1.35 6.79 -10.03
C GLU A 79 2.00 6.87 -11.42
N LYS A 80 1.23 6.73 -12.49
CA LYS A 80 1.70 6.98 -13.87
C LYS A 80 2.19 8.41 -14.08
N LYS A 81 1.63 9.39 -13.33
CA LYS A 81 2.02 10.80 -13.38
C LYS A 81 3.15 11.10 -12.39
N GLU A 82 3.03 10.60 -11.17
CA GLU A 82 4.02 10.82 -10.09
C GLU A 82 5.35 10.13 -10.35
N ASN A 83 5.32 8.98 -10.99
CA ASN A 83 6.47 8.18 -11.41
C ASN A 83 7.45 7.89 -10.26
N SER A 84 6.95 7.35 -9.15
CA SER A 84 7.78 6.99 -8.01
C SER A 84 8.75 5.85 -8.33
N ASN A 85 9.91 5.84 -7.71
CA ASN A 85 10.91 4.78 -7.87
C ASN A 85 10.54 3.53 -7.07
N ILE A 86 9.90 3.74 -5.89
CA ILE A 86 9.54 2.70 -4.95
C ILE A 86 8.05 2.81 -4.64
N ILE A 87 7.36 1.67 -4.63
CA ILE A 87 5.97 1.54 -4.18
C ILE A 87 5.93 0.56 -3.02
N GLU A 88 5.52 1.05 -1.86
CA GLU A 88 5.33 0.23 -0.66
C GLU A 88 3.86 -0.17 -0.52
N LEU A 89 3.62 -1.46 -0.32
CA LEU A 89 2.32 -2.07 -0.10
C LEU A 89 2.26 -2.64 1.32
N HIS A 90 1.17 -2.41 2.03
CA HIS A 90 0.99 -2.91 3.39
C HIS A 90 -0.22 -3.83 3.48
N ASN A 91 -0.02 -5.07 3.92
CA ASN A 91 -1.10 -6.06 4.18
C ASN A 91 -2.07 -6.30 3.00
N ARG A 92 -1.66 -6.03 1.76
CA ARG A 92 -2.51 -6.25 0.59
C ARG A 92 -1.70 -6.81 -0.58
N PRO A 93 -1.19 -8.06 -0.47
CA PRO A 93 -0.39 -8.68 -1.52
C PRO A 93 -1.13 -8.78 -2.86
N ILE A 94 -2.45 -8.91 -2.84
CA ILE A 94 -3.27 -8.94 -4.05
C ILE A 94 -3.13 -7.68 -4.92
N TYR A 95 -2.78 -6.52 -4.34
CA TYR A 95 -2.60 -5.28 -5.10
C TYR A 95 -1.44 -5.38 -6.08
N LEU A 96 -0.37 -6.12 -5.71
CA LEU A 96 0.82 -6.27 -6.55
C LEU A 96 0.46 -6.76 -7.96
N LYS A 97 -0.45 -7.71 -8.08
CA LYS A 97 -0.90 -8.26 -9.37
C LYS A 97 -1.43 -7.18 -10.32
N TYR A 98 -2.18 -6.21 -9.78
CA TYR A 98 -2.72 -5.10 -10.58
C TYR A 98 -1.66 -4.06 -10.92
N LEU A 99 -0.71 -3.83 -10.02
CA LEU A 99 0.34 -2.83 -10.18
C LEU A 99 1.38 -3.26 -11.21
N VAL A 100 1.91 -4.46 -11.08
CA VAL A 100 2.95 -5.01 -11.98
C VAL A 100 2.48 -5.04 -13.43
N SER A 101 1.20 -5.36 -13.67
CA SER A 101 0.64 -5.40 -15.03
C SER A 101 0.47 -4.03 -15.69
N LYS A 102 0.63 -2.92 -14.94
CA LYS A 102 0.28 -1.57 -15.40
C LYS A 102 1.34 -0.50 -15.13
N LEU A 103 2.28 -0.79 -14.25
CA LEU A 103 3.37 0.10 -13.86
C LEU A 103 4.70 -0.64 -14.04
N GLU A 104 5.41 -0.29 -15.08
CA GLU A 104 6.70 -0.89 -15.42
C GLU A 104 7.84 -0.23 -14.62
N ASN A 105 8.94 -0.96 -14.46
CA ASN A 105 10.20 -0.45 -13.87
C ASN A 105 10.04 0.15 -12.45
N LYS A 106 9.21 -0.48 -11.60
CA LYS A 106 9.02 -0.09 -10.20
C LYS A 106 9.66 -1.10 -9.25
N ASN A 107 10.22 -0.60 -8.16
CA ASN A 107 10.65 -1.42 -7.04
C ASN A 107 9.48 -1.56 -6.05
N TYR A 108 8.91 -2.74 -5.96
CA TYR A 108 7.83 -3.02 -5.02
C TYR A 108 8.38 -3.55 -3.71
N ILE A 109 7.94 -2.97 -2.57
CA ILE A 109 8.21 -3.46 -1.22
C ILE A 109 6.88 -3.84 -0.59
N LEU A 110 6.75 -5.09 -0.15
CA LEU A 110 5.54 -5.59 0.48
C LEU A 110 5.78 -5.86 1.96
N TYR A 111 4.99 -5.20 2.81
CA TYR A 111 5.01 -5.38 4.26
C TYR A 111 3.85 -6.27 4.71
N PHE A 112 4.16 -7.35 5.40
CA PHE A 112 3.20 -8.18 6.09
C PHE A 112 3.17 -7.82 7.57
N HIS A 113 2.01 -7.34 8.05
CA HIS A 113 1.74 -7.09 9.45
C HIS A 113 0.94 -8.23 10.10
N ASN A 114 0.33 -9.09 9.30
CA ASN A 114 -0.46 -10.25 9.68
C ASN A 114 0.08 -11.48 8.96
N ASP A 115 -0.46 -12.67 9.29
CA ASP A 115 -0.09 -13.93 8.68
C ASP A 115 -0.30 -13.92 7.15
N PRO A 116 0.77 -14.08 6.35
CA PRO A 116 0.69 -14.12 4.90
C PRO A 116 -0.21 -15.21 4.34
N LEU A 117 -0.31 -16.36 5.03
CA LEU A 117 -1.08 -17.52 4.58
C LEU A 117 -2.59 -17.29 4.61
N THR A 118 -3.04 -16.26 5.34
CA THR A 118 -4.46 -15.91 5.45
C THR A 118 -4.91 -14.86 4.43
N MET A 119 -3.97 -14.21 3.72
CA MET A 119 -4.26 -13.05 2.87
C MET A 119 -4.46 -13.43 1.40
N SER A 120 -5.47 -12.83 0.77
CA SER A 120 -5.65 -12.93 -0.69
C SER A 120 -4.43 -12.36 -1.43
N GLY A 121 -3.87 -13.16 -2.33
CA GLY A 121 -2.64 -12.83 -3.06
C GLY A 121 -1.37 -13.41 -2.45
N SER A 122 -1.48 -14.23 -1.37
CA SER A 122 -0.36 -14.94 -0.76
C SER A 122 -0.72 -16.31 -0.17
N LYS A 123 -1.98 -16.76 -0.30
CA LYS A 123 -2.44 -18.04 0.27
C LYS A 123 -1.81 -19.26 -0.40
N SER A 124 -1.80 -19.28 -1.73
CA SER A 124 -1.27 -20.41 -2.50
C SER A 124 0.23 -20.30 -2.73
N ILE A 125 0.87 -21.40 -3.04
CA ILE A 125 2.29 -21.46 -3.41
C ILE A 125 2.53 -20.60 -4.65
N SER A 126 1.66 -20.65 -5.66
CA SER A 126 1.79 -19.86 -6.89
C SER A 126 1.68 -18.36 -6.63
N GLU A 127 0.78 -17.94 -5.72
CA GLU A 127 0.69 -16.52 -5.32
C GLU A 127 1.97 -16.07 -4.62
N ARG A 128 2.52 -16.87 -3.70
CA ARG A 128 3.78 -16.53 -3.03
C ARG A 128 4.97 -16.50 -4.00
N SER A 129 5.05 -17.46 -4.94
CA SER A 129 6.05 -17.42 -6.00
C SER A 129 5.95 -16.16 -6.86
N PHE A 130 4.73 -15.72 -7.19
CA PHE A 130 4.51 -14.45 -7.88
C PHE A 130 5.03 -13.26 -7.07
N LEU A 131 4.79 -13.21 -5.76
CA LEU A 131 5.30 -12.14 -4.90
C LEU A 131 6.84 -12.13 -4.87
N LEU A 132 7.47 -13.29 -4.70
CA LEU A 132 8.93 -13.41 -4.69
C LEU A 132 9.58 -12.94 -5.99
N ASN A 133 8.94 -13.21 -7.13
CA ASN A 133 9.46 -12.82 -8.45
C ASN A 133 9.24 -11.34 -8.79
N ASN A 134 8.30 -10.66 -8.12
CA ASN A 134 7.90 -9.30 -8.49
C ASN A 134 8.16 -8.25 -7.39
N CYS A 135 8.45 -8.66 -6.15
CA CYS A 135 8.85 -7.73 -5.10
C CYS A 135 10.37 -7.58 -5.06
N TYR A 136 10.84 -6.34 -4.97
CA TYR A 136 12.23 -6.04 -4.64
C TYR A 136 12.56 -6.50 -3.21
N ARG A 137 11.61 -6.34 -2.27
CA ARG A 137 11.70 -6.84 -0.90
C ARG A 137 10.33 -7.23 -0.36
N ILE A 138 10.33 -8.27 0.50
CA ILE A 138 9.20 -8.63 1.34
C ILE A 138 9.65 -8.48 2.79
N VAL A 139 8.89 -7.74 3.58
CA VAL A 139 9.20 -7.40 4.97
C VAL A 139 8.14 -8.01 5.87
N PHE A 140 8.58 -8.69 6.91
CA PHE A 140 7.73 -9.26 7.96
C PHE A 140 8.01 -8.53 9.27
N ASN A 141 6.98 -8.29 10.06
CA ASN A 141 7.10 -7.63 11.36
C ASN A 141 7.46 -8.59 12.51
N SER A 142 7.52 -9.89 12.24
CA SER A 142 7.92 -10.90 13.22
C SER A 142 8.57 -12.10 12.54
N ASN A 143 9.39 -12.85 13.29
CA ASN A 143 9.97 -14.11 12.80
C ASN A 143 8.93 -15.20 12.59
N TRP A 144 7.79 -15.13 13.29
CA TRP A 144 6.69 -16.08 13.12
C TRP A 144 5.99 -15.97 11.76
N SER A 145 5.90 -14.76 11.21
CA SER A 145 5.23 -14.51 9.92
C SER A 145 6.16 -14.68 8.71
N LYS A 146 7.42 -15.05 8.94
CA LYS A 146 8.44 -15.26 7.93
C LYS A 146 8.43 -16.71 7.42
#